data_d9832c7a202ea0ba94cab523904993ee
#
_entry.id   d9832c7a202ea0ba94cab523904993ee
#
_cell.length_a   1.000
_cell.length_b   1.000
_cell.length_c   1.000
_cell.angle_alpha   90.00
_cell.angle_beta   90.00
_cell.angle_gamma   90.00
#
_symmetry.space_group_name_H-M   'P 1'
#
loop_
_entity.id
_entity.type
_entity.pdbx_description
1 polymer ?
#
loop_
_entity_poly.entity_id
_entity_poly.type
_entity_poly.pdbx_seq_one_letter_code
_entity_poly.pdbx_strand_id
1 'polypeptide(L)'
;AFLNAANFYYKTLLYKKNKKAYNSFIIYLIKEGKKTENKDKKNITRKKIINYVLNNHVTSKAEIAKELNLSMPTVLANVNDLLEKRVLEETGEYASTGGRKAKSIGINKSYCHAMGILITANHIEMVLVNLGDEIIKKDRIRLKFTAELSYCTEVAQKVKTFLEGELAKDTLLGIGLAIPGIIDQKERIVLKSHALGIENYSLRFLEQALEIPVYFENDANAA
;
A
#
# COMPACT_ATOMS: atom_id res chain seq x y z
N ALA A 1 2.82 -19.52 -0.56
CA ALA A 1 1.57 -19.02 0.04
C ALA A 1 1.79 -17.67 0.73
N PHE A 2 2.82 -17.47 1.54
CA PHE A 2 3.07 -16.25 2.31
C PHE A 2 3.57 -15.06 1.47
N LEU A 3 4.40 -15.31 0.44
CA LEU A 3 4.75 -14.29 -0.57
C LEU A 3 3.49 -13.75 -1.27
N ASN A 4 2.47 -14.60 -1.40
CA ASN A 4 1.18 -14.20 -1.93
C ASN A 4 0.37 -13.35 -0.94
N ALA A 5 0.48 -13.56 0.38
CA ALA A 5 -0.32 -12.80 1.35
C ALA A 5 0.11 -11.33 1.42
N ALA A 6 1.41 -11.04 1.44
CA ALA A 6 1.88 -9.66 1.45
C ALA A 6 1.70 -8.97 0.09
N ASN A 7 1.98 -9.68 -1.01
CA ASN A 7 1.69 -9.24 -2.37
C ASN A 7 0.17 -9.15 -2.62
N PHE A 8 -0.61 -10.04 -1.99
CA PHE A 8 -2.06 -10.01 -2.04
C PHE A 8 -2.61 -8.89 -1.15
N TYR A 9 -2.03 -8.63 0.02
CA TYR A 9 -2.40 -7.49 0.87
C TYR A 9 -2.10 -6.17 0.17
N TYR A 10 -0.93 -6.06 -0.45
CA TYR A 10 -0.57 -4.91 -1.28
C TYR A 10 -1.46 -4.83 -2.53
N LYS A 11 -1.67 -5.93 -3.25
CA LYS A 11 -2.58 -6.00 -4.41
C LYS A 11 -4.05 -5.93 -4.01
N THR A 12 -4.45 -6.42 -2.84
CA THR A 12 -5.84 -6.35 -2.36
C THR A 12 -6.13 -4.99 -1.73
N LEU A 13 -5.20 -4.39 -1.02
CA LEU A 13 -5.26 -2.98 -0.62
C LEU A 13 -5.35 -2.06 -1.85
N LEU A 14 -4.63 -2.41 -2.93
CA LEU A 14 -4.54 -1.57 -4.11
C LEU A 14 -5.50 -1.95 -5.24
N TYR A 15 -5.90 -3.22 -5.43
CA TYR A 15 -6.45 -3.60 -6.73
C TYR A 15 -7.78 -4.36 -6.78
N LYS A 16 -8.15 -5.25 -5.88
CA LYS A 16 -9.31 -6.14 -6.16
C LYS A 16 -10.49 -6.16 -5.20
N LYS A 17 -10.35 -5.97 -3.91
CA LYS A 17 -11.48 -6.11 -2.97
C LYS A 17 -11.78 -4.87 -2.13
N ASN A 18 -10.85 -3.98 -1.91
CA ASN A 18 -11.09 -2.78 -1.11
C ASN A 18 -10.85 -1.49 -1.91
N LYS A 19 -11.79 -1.22 -2.82
CA LYS A 19 -11.86 0.03 -3.61
C LYS A 19 -11.72 1.29 -2.74
N LYS A 20 -12.06 1.19 -1.45
CA LYS A 20 -11.98 2.28 -0.47
C LYS A 20 -10.54 2.48 0.03
N ALA A 21 -9.80 1.41 0.34
CA ALA A 21 -8.40 1.50 0.76
C ALA A 21 -7.49 1.92 -0.41
N TYR A 22 -7.68 1.34 -1.59
CA TYR A 22 -7.03 1.78 -2.82
C TYR A 22 -7.32 3.25 -3.14
N ASN A 23 -8.58 3.67 -3.03
CA ASN A 23 -8.95 5.07 -3.21
C ASN A 23 -8.30 5.98 -2.16
N SER A 24 -8.20 5.55 -0.91
CA SER A 24 -7.53 6.28 0.16
C SER A 24 -6.03 6.39 -0.10
N PHE A 25 -5.37 5.32 -0.58
CA PHE A 25 -3.98 5.32 -0.98
C PHE A 25 -3.70 6.29 -2.14
N ILE A 26 -4.47 6.20 -3.23
CA ILE A 26 -4.33 7.13 -4.36
C ILE A 26 -4.69 8.57 -3.95
N ILE A 27 -5.67 8.74 -3.05
CA ILE A 27 -5.99 10.06 -2.48
C ILE A 27 -4.80 10.57 -1.62
N TYR A 28 -4.12 9.71 -0.87
CA TYR A 28 -2.89 10.07 -0.17
C TYR A 28 -1.80 10.53 -1.13
N LEU A 29 -1.54 9.78 -2.21
CA LEU A 29 -0.59 10.15 -3.27
C LEU A 29 -0.92 11.49 -3.94
N ILE A 30 -2.19 11.89 -3.93
CA ILE A 30 -2.68 13.09 -4.61
C ILE A 30 -2.89 14.27 -3.65
N LYS A 31 -2.92 14.02 -2.32
CA LYS A 31 -3.27 15.07 -1.34
C LYS A 31 -2.24 16.20 -1.28
N GLU A 32 -2.67 17.33 -1.79
CA GLU A 32 -2.59 18.64 -1.16
C GLU A 32 -3.68 19.56 -1.71
N GLY A 33 -4.44 20.17 -0.80
CA GLY A 33 -5.27 21.35 -1.07
C GLY A 33 -6.79 21.18 -1.00
N LYS A 34 -7.47 22.26 -0.62
CA LYS A 34 -8.91 22.42 -0.33
C LYS A 34 -9.86 21.97 -1.47
N LYS A 35 -11.01 21.38 -1.12
CA LYS A 35 -12.07 20.90 -2.04
C LYS A 35 -12.63 22.01 -2.95
N THR A 36 -12.56 21.79 -4.26
CA THR A 36 -13.35 22.48 -5.29
C THR A 36 -13.66 21.48 -6.41
N GLU A 37 -14.78 21.60 -7.12
CA GLU A 37 -15.22 20.68 -8.20
C GLU A 37 -14.15 20.42 -9.28
N ASN A 38 -13.38 21.43 -9.66
CA ASN A 38 -12.27 21.29 -10.60
C ASN A 38 -11.14 20.39 -10.06
N LYS A 39 -11.03 20.25 -8.75
CA LYS A 39 -10.05 19.43 -8.08
C LYS A 39 -10.40 17.94 -8.15
N ASP A 40 -11.68 17.60 -8.12
CA ASP A 40 -12.13 16.21 -8.24
C ASP A 40 -11.84 15.65 -9.63
N LYS A 41 -12.07 16.42 -10.70
CA LYS A 41 -11.70 16.02 -12.08
C LYS A 41 -10.20 15.84 -12.23
N LYS A 42 -9.38 16.75 -11.70
CA LYS A 42 -7.91 16.65 -11.72
C LYS A 42 -7.42 15.43 -10.95
N ASN A 43 -7.99 15.14 -9.79
CA ASN A 43 -7.66 13.97 -8.98
C ASN A 43 -8.04 12.65 -9.68
N ILE A 44 -9.19 12.62 -10.38
CA ILE A 44 -9.60 11.45 -11.18
C ILE A 44 -8.58 11.20 -12.32
N THR A 45 -8.15 12.25 -13.02
CA THR A 45 -7.18 12.14 -14.11
C THR A 45 -5.82 11.67 -13.60
N ARG A 46 -5.30 12.24 -12.51
CA ARG A 46 -4.06 11.79 -11.87
C ARG A 46 -4.12 10.33 -11.46
N LYS A 47 -5.24 9.90 -10.87
CA LYS A 47 -5.48 8.51 -10.51
C LYS A 47 -5.40 7.58 -11.72
N LYS A 48 -6.02 7.94 -12.85
CA LYS A 48 -5.94 7.15 -14.08
C LYS A 48 -4.48 7.04 -14.58
N ILE A 49 -3.73 8.15 -14.55
CA ILE A 49 -2.34 8.17 -14.97
C ILE A 49 -1.47 7.28 -14.08
N ILE A 50 -1.57 7.42 -12.74
CA ILE A 50 -0.81 6.59 -11.80
C ILE A 50 -1.11 5.11 -12.02
N ASN A 51 -2.38 4.74 -12.15
CA ASN A 51 -2.79 3.35 -12.40
C ASN A 51 -2.23 2.80 -13.70
N TYR A 52 -2.24 3.61 -14.74
CA TYR A 52 -1.69 3.21 -16.04
C TYR A 52 -0.18 2.96 -15.93
N VAL A 53 0.57 3.86 -15.28
CA VAL A 53 2.02 3.72 -15.09
C VAL A 53 2.36 2.53 -14.19
N LEU A 54 1.59 2.29 -13.11
CA LEU A 54 1.76 1.10 -12.24
C LEU A 54 1.60 -0.21 -13.02
N ASN A 55 0.62 -0.29 -13.92
CA ASN A 55 0.34 -1.51 -14.68
C ASN A 55 1.34 -1.77 -15.81
N ASN A 56 1.92 -0.72 -16.38
CA ASN A 56 2.81 -0.82 -17.53
C ASN A 56 4.30 -0.67 -17.15
N HIS A 57 4.60 -0.40 -15.87
CA HIS A 57 5.92 -0.18 -15.28
C HIS A 57 6.68 1.00 -15.89
N VAL A 58 6.81 1.07 -17.22
CA VAL A 58 7.49 2.14 -17.97
C VAL A 58 6.62 2.55 -19.16
N THR A 59 6.46 3.86 -19.37
CA THR A 59 5.64 4.43 -20.44
C THR A 59 6.18 5.79 -20.88
N SER A 60 5.50 6.45 -21.83
CA SER A 60 5.78 7.82 -22.26
C SER A 60 4.55 8.72 -22.11
N LYS A 61 4.77 10.05 -22.09
CA LYS A 61 3.66 11.01 -22.06
C LYS A 61 2.72 10.86 -23.27
N ALA A 62 3.27 10.52 -24.43
CA ALA A 62 2.49 10.29 -25.66
C ALA A 62 1.61 9.05 -25.55
N GLU A 63 2.16 7.98 -25.01
CA GLU A 63 1.43 6.71 -24.79
C GLU A 63 0.32 6.88 -23.75
N ILE A 64 0.60 7.55 -22.63
CA ILE A 64 -0.43 7.92 -21.63
C ILE A 64 -1.58 8.69 -22.28
N ALA A 65 -1.28 9.67 -23.16
CA ALA A 65 -2.28 10.45 -23.85
C ALA A 65 -3.17 9.59 -24.74
N LYS A 66 -2.54 8.71 -25.54
CA LYS A 66 -3.22 7.78 -26.44
C LYS A 66 -4.11 6.80 -25.69
N GLU A 67 -3.55 6.05 -24.76
CA GLU A 67 -4.22 4.94 -24.09
C GLU A 67 -5.33 5.39 -23.12
N LEU A 68 -5.16 6.56 -22.47
CA LEU A 68 -6.18 7.13 -21.59
C LEU A 68 -7.16 8.08 -22.30
N ASN A 69 -7.00 8.29 -23.61
CA ASN A 69 -7.77 9.23 -24.41
C ASN A 69 -7.78 10.64 -23.79
N LEU A 70 -6.59 11.14 -23.45
CA LEU A 70 -6.38 12.45 -22.84
C LEU A 70 -5.64 13.39 -23.82
N SER A 71 -5.94 14.68 -23.75
CA SER A 71 -5.18 15.66 -24.53
C SER A 71 -3.75 15.78 -24.02
N MET A 72 -2.77 16.00 -24.90
CA MET A 72 -1.36 16.21 -24.53
C MET A 72 -1.16 17.30 -23.46
N PRO A 73 -1.81 18.47 -23.54
CA PRO A 73 -1.70 19.47 -22.47
C PRO A 73 -2.15 18.93 -21.10
N THR A 74 -3.23 18.14 -21.07
CA THR A 74 -3.73 17.51 -19.84
C THR A 74 -2.71 16.52 -19.27
N VAL A 75 -2.12 15.68 -20.12
CA VAL A 75 -1.08 14.72 -19.70
C VAL A 75 0.15 15.45 -19.19
N LEU A 76 0.66 16.44 -19.94
CA LEU A 76 1.82 17.24 -19.55
C LEU A 76 1.63 17.88 -18.17
N ALA A 77 0.51 18.55 -17.95
CA ALA A 77 0.23 19.21 -16.67
C ALA A 77 0.18 18.22 -15.50
N ASN A 78 -0.48 17.06 -15.67
CA ASN A 78 -0.62 16.10 -14.61
C ASN A 78 0.66 15.28 -14.37
N VAL A 79 1.35 14.84 -15.42
CA VAL A 79 2.61 14.10 -15.30
C VAL A 79 3.71 14.97 -14.69
N ASN A 80 3.85 16.23 -15.12
CA ASN A 80 4.84 17.13 -14.54
C ASN A 80 4.58 17.39 -13.05
N ASP A 81 3.32 17.58 -12.63
CA ASP A 81 2.95 17.71 -11.22
C ASP A 81 3.28 16.43 -10.41
N LEU A 82 3.10 15.25 -11.00
CA LEU A 82 3.44 13.98 -10.35
C LEU A 82 4.96 13.75 -10.29
N LEU A 83 5.73 14.21 -11.27
CA LEU A 83 7.20 14.22 -11.26
C LEU A 83 7.73 15.19 -10.20
N GLU A 84 7.18 16.41 -10.12
CA GLU A 84 7.54 17.40 -9.10
C GLU A 84 7.31 16.85 -7.68
N LYS A 85 6.19 16.14 -7.48
CA LYS A 85 5.85 15.45 -6.23
C LYS A 85 6.64 14.16 -6.00
N ARG A 86 7.50 13.78 -6.92
CA ARG A 86 8.28 12.54 -6.89
C ARG A 86 7.44 11.25 -6.82
N VAL A 87 6.16 11.29 -7.18
CA VAL A 87 5.32 10.08 -7.33
C VAL A 87 5.73 9.29 -8.56
N LEU A 88 6.04 10.02 -9.65
CA LEU A 88 6.62 9.50 -10.87
C LEU A 88 8.10 9.92 -10.96
N GLU A 89 8.86 9.21 -11.76
CA GLU A 89 10.26 9.51 -12.10
C GLU A 89 10.53 9.31 -13.58
N GLU A 90 11.57 9.98 -14.11
CA GLU A 90 12.09 9.73 -15.44
C GLU A 90 13.08 8.56 -15.37
N THR A 91 12.78 7.47 -16.08
CA THR A 91 13.56 6.21 -15.99
C THR A 91 14.54 6.01 -17.15
N GLY A 92 14.71 7.02 -18.01
CA GLY A 92 15.62 6.97 -19.15
C GLY A 92 14.95 7.38 -20.47
N GLU A 93 15.37 6.78 -21.58
CA GLU A 93 14.82 7.03 -22.91
C GLU A 93 13.81 5.93 -23.28
N TYR A 94 12.65 6.36 -23.75
CA TYR A 94 11.61 5.45 -24.26
C TYR A 94 11.90 5.12 -25.73
N ALA A 95 11.85 3.83 -26.07
CA ALA A 95 12.04 3.42 -27.45
C ALA A 95 10.97 4.02 -28.37
N SER A 96 11.40 4.86 -29.32
CA SER A 96 10.49 5.46 -30.30
C SER A 96 10.78 4.89 -31.70
N THR A 97 9.74 4.70 -32.48
CA THR A 97 9.82 4.19 -33.86
C THR A 97 10.23 5.24 -34.90
N GLY A 98 10.68 6.41 -34.47
CA GLY A 98 11.17 7.50 -35.31
C GLY A 98 10.97 8.86 -34.66
N GLY A 99 11.99 9.72 -34.69
CA GLY A 99 11.97 11.06 -34.13
C GLY A 99 12.79 11.21 -32.84
N ARG A 100 12.66 12.38 -32.17
CA ARG A 100 13.34 12.64 -30.89
C ARG A 100 12.90 11.62 -29.84
N LYS A 101 13.86 10.95 -29.23
CA LYS A 101 13.60 9.96 -28.16
C LYS A 101 12.78 10.59 -27.03
N ALA A 102 11.65 10.00 -26.73
CA ALA A 102 10.80 10.44 -25.62
C ALA A 102 11.43 10.00 -24.28
N LYS A 103 11.25 10.82 -23.23
CA LYS A 103 11.65 10.40 -21.88
C LYS A 103 10.66 9.34 -21.39
N SER A 104 11.19 8.26 -20.84
CA SER A 104 10.39 7.24 -20.19
C SER A 104 9.97 7.69 -18.80
N ILE A 105 8.75 7.32 -18.43
CA ILE A 105 8.11 7.64 -17.16
C ILE A 105 7.82 6.34 -16.44
N GLY A 106 8.23 6.25 -15.18
CA GLY A 106 7.95 5.15 -14.27
C GLY A 106 7.42 5.64 -12.93
N ILE A 107 7.02 4.69 -12.09
CA ILE A 107 6.70 4.96 -10.69
C ILE A 107 8.00 5.09 -9.90
N ASN A 108 8.10 6.12 -9.05
CA ASN A 108 9.14 6.18 -8.05
C ASN A 108 8.86 5.13 -6.97
N LYS A 109 9.57 4.01 -7.05
CA LYS A 109 9.37 2.85 -6.17
C LYS A 109 9.56 3.19 -4.70
N SER A 110 10.48 4.13 -4.40
CA SER A 110 10.81 4.53 -3.02
C SER A 110 9.90 5.63 -2.47
N TYR A 111 8.87 6.05 -3.22
CA TYR A 111 7.97 7.12 -2.80
C TYR A 111 7.21 6.80 -1.52
N CYS A 112 6.73 5.57 -1.40
CA CYS A 112 6.05 5.10 -0.20
C CYS A 112 6.16 3.58 -0.06
N HIS A 113 5.86 3.11 1.16
CA HIS A 113 5.97 1.73 1.58
C HIS A 113 4.68 1.27 2.25
N ALA A 114 4.44 -0.02 2.24
CA ALA A 114 3.39 -0.67 3.03
C ALA A 114 3.98 -1.86 3.77
N MET A 115 3.44 -2.16 4.94
CA MET A 115 3.85 -3.31 5.72
C MET A 115 2.71 -4.31 5.81
N GLY A 116 3.03 -5.60 5.66
CA GLY A 116 2.12 -6.70 5.96
C GLY A 116 2.55 -7.40 7.24
N ILE A 117 1.59 -7.75 8.10
CA ILE A 117 1.79 -8.58 9.28
C ILE A 117 0.80 -9.73 9.22
N LEU A 118 1.28 -10.97 9.40
CA LEU A 118 0.44 -12.12 9.65
C LEU A 118 0.66 -12.60 11.08
N ILE A 119 -0.41 -12.64 11.86
CA ILE A 119 -0.43 -13.23 13.20
C ILE A 119 -0.94 -14.66 13.10
N THR A 120 -0.20 -15.59 13.66
CA THR A 120 -0.60 -16.98 13.84
C THR A 120 -0.53 -17.37 15.33
N ALA A 121 -0.94 -18.57 15.67
CA ALA A 121 -0.88 -19.04 17.07
C ALA A 121 0.55 -19.03 17.68
N ASN A 122 1.60 -19.17 16.85
CA ASN A 122 2.97 -19.34 17.35
C ASN A 122 3.99 -18.39 16.71
N HIS A 123 3.61 -17.61 15.71
CA HIS A 123 4.54 -16.75 14.97
C HIS A 123 3.83 -15.48 14.52
N ILE A 124 4.63 -14.44 14.36
CA ILE A 124 4.29 -13.29 13.52
C ILE A 124 5.20 -13.31 12.28
N GLU A 125 4.64 -12.99 11.15
CA GLU A 125 5.38 -12.80 9.91
C GLU A 125 5.20 -11.37 9.45
N MET A 126 6.30 -10.73 9.04
CA MET A 126 6.35 -9.34 8.65
C MET A 126 6.96 -9.19 7.27
N VAL A 127 6.42 -8.32 6.46
CA VAL A 127 6.95 -7.98 5.15
C VAL A 127 6.81 -6.50 4.90
N LEU A 128 7.84 -5.89 4.35
CA LEU A 128 7.86 -4.52 3.90
C LEU A 128 7.95 -4.51 2.38
N VAL A 129 7.08 -3.76 1.72
CA VAL A 129 7.06 -3.61 0.26
C VAL A 129 7.09 -2.15 -0.14
N ASN A 130 7.67 -1.85 -1.30
CA ASN A 130 7.65 -0.52 -1.89
C ASN A 130 6.49 -0.35 -2.91
N LEU A 131 6.34 0.86 -3.45
CA LEU A 131 5.30 1.17 -4.44
C LEU A 131 5.47 0.39 -5.77
N GLY A 132 6.63 -0.15 -6.04
CA GLY A 132 6.94 -0.97 -7.22
C GLY A 132 6.68 -2.48 -7.04
N ASP A 133 5.97 -2.90 -5.98
CA ASP A 133 5.69 -4.31 -5.68
C ASP A 133 6.93 -5.15 -5.29
N GLU A 134 8.02 -4.50 -4.91
CA GLU A 134 9.24 -5.19 -4.50
C GLU A 134 9.25 -5.40 -2.99
N ILE A 135 9.63 -6.61 -2.56
CA ILE A 135 9.85 -6.92 -1.16
C ILE A 135 11.19 -6.31 -0.74
N ILE A 136 11.14 -5.35 0.18
CA ILE A 136 12.33 -4.71 0.75
C ILE A 136 12.89 -5.55 1.88
N LYS A 137 12.02 -6.03 2.76
CA LYS A 137 12.40 -6.84 3.92
C LYS A 137 11.29 -7.80 4.29
N LYS A 138 11.66 -8.96 4.79
CA LYS A 138 10.73 -9.93 5.37
C LYS A 138 11.36 -10.61 6.58
N ASP A 139 10.55 -10.94 7.57
CA ASP A 139 10.98 -11.67 8.75
C ASP A 139 9.85 -12.55 9.29
N ARG A 140 10.23 -13.61 10.00
CA ARG A 140 9.33 -14.51 10.71
C ARG A 140 9.86 -14.77 12.10
N ILE A 141 9.13 -14.29 13.09
CA ILE A 141 9.54 -14.34 14.50
C ILE A 141 8.62 -15.29 15.26
N ARG A 142 9.22 -16.16 16.07
CA ARG A 142 8.46 -16.99 16.98
C ARG A 142 7.92 -16.12 18.11
N LEU A 143 6.60 -15.98 18.15
CA LEU A 143 5.87 -15.24 19.17
C LEU A 143 4.52 -15.92 19.38
N LYS A 144 4.36 -16.57 20.53
CA LYS A 144 3.11 -17.26 20.88
C LYS A 144 2.02 -16.21 21.14
N PHE A 145 0.90 -16.35 20.44
CA PHE A 145 -0.24 -15.46 20.64
C PHE A 145 -0.79 -15.62 22.06
N THR A 146 -1.07 -14.50 22.70
CA THR A 146 -1.89 -14.41 23.92
C THR A 146 -2.90 -13.27 23.76
N ALA A 147 -4.05 -13.37 24.43
CA ALA A 147 -5.07 -12.34 24.41
C ALA A 147 -4.76 -11.15 25.33
N GLU A 148 -3.55 -11.06 25.85
CA GLU A 148 -3.11 -10.05 26.80
C GLU A 148 -2.59 -8.78 26.11
N LEU A 149 -2.66 -7.64 26.81
CA LEU A 149 -2.11 -6.38 26.33
C LEU A 149 -0.58 -6.41 26.11
N SER A 150 0.12 -7.20 26.91
CA SER A 150 1.56 -7.44 26.79
C SER A 150 1.95 -7.95 25.40
N TYR A 151 1.13 -8.83 24.81
CA TYR A 151 1.32 -9.30 23.44
C TYR A 151 1.27 -8.16 22.42
N CYS A 152 0.30 -7.25 22.53
CA CYS A 152 0.18 -6.10 21.63
C CYS A 152 1.42 -5.21 21.70
N THR A 153 1.93 -4.96 22.91
CA THR A 153 3.16 -4.18 23.14
C THR A 153 4.38 -4.88 22.55
N GLU A 154 4.48 -6.20 22.70
CA GLU A 154 5.59 -6.98 22.13
C GLU A 154 5.55 -6.97 20.60
N VAL A 155 4.38 -7.14 19.98
CA VAL A 155 4.21 -7.00 18.53
C VAL A 155 4.66 -5.62 18.06
N ALA A 156 4.22 -4.56 18.73
CA ALA A 156 4.61 -3.19 18.38
C ALA A 156 6.13 -2.97 18.47
N GLN A 157 6.78 -3.51 19.49
CA GLN A 157 8.24 -3.45 19.62
C GLN A 157 8.95 -4.21 18.48
N LYS A 158 8.45 -5.41 18.10
CA LYS A 158 9.00 -6.16 16.97
C LYS A 158 8.84 -5.41 15.64
N VAL A 159 7.68 -4.77 15.42
CA VAL A 159 7.43 -3.93 14.24
C VAL A 159 8.39 -2.74 14.21
N LYS A 160 8.59 -2.06 15.33
CA LYS A 160 9.53 -0.93 15.43
C LYS A 160 10.95 -1.37 15.06
N THR A 161 11.45 -2.47 15.66
CA THR A 161 12.77 -3.02 15.35
C THR A 161 12.87 -3.48 13.89
N PHE A 162 11.81 -4.06 13.33
CA PHE A 162 11.77 -4.46 11.93
C PHE A 162 11.91 -3.28 10.97
N LEU A 163 11.34 -2.13 11.31
CA LEU A 163 11.37 -0.92 10.48
C LEU A 163 12.63 -0.06 10.69
N GLU A 164 13.42 -0.32 11.73
CA GLU A 164 14.65 0.44 12.01
C GLU A 164 15.64 0.38 10.84
N GLY A 165 16.06 1.57 10.39
CA GLY A 165 17.05 1.73 9.31
C GLY A 165 16.48 1.58 7.88
N GLU A 166 15.23 1.15 7.71
CA GLU A 166 14.68 0.85 6.38
C GLU A 166 13.91 2.02 5.75
N LEU A 167 13.33 2.90 6.57
CA LEU A 167 12.39 3.92 6.08
C LEU A 167 12.68 5.31 6.64
N ALA A 168 12.46 6.34 5.81
CA ALA A 168 12.15 7.67 6.31
C ALA A 168 10.78 7.64 7.00
N LYS A 169 10.64 8.30 8.16
CA LYS A 169 9.45 8.22 9.05
C LYS A 169 8.10 8.42 8.34
N ASP A 170 8.06 9.18 7.25
CA ASP A 170 6.82 9.59 6.58
C ASP A 170 6.48 8.78 5.34
N THR A 171 7.25 7.72 5.01
CA THR A 171 7.01 6.94 3.80
C THR A 171 6.14 5.70 4.01
N LEU A 172 5.93 5.25 5.24
CA LEU A 172 5.06 4.12 5.55
C LEU A 172 3.59 4.54 5.59
N LEU A 173 2.79 4.04 4.66
CA LEU A 173 1.37 4.39 4.52
C LEU A 173 0.47 3.72 5.55
N GLY A 174 0.86 2.54 6.02
CA GLY A 174 0.07 1.75 6.96
C GLY A 174 0.49 0.31 6.99
N ILE A 175 -0.19 -0.42 7.87
CA ILE A 175 0.02 -1.85 8.10
C ILE A 175 -1.24 -2.61 7.71
N GLY A 176 -1.11 -3.60 6.83
CA GLY A 176 -2.11 -4.62 6.61
C GLY A 176 -1.87 -5.77 7.60
N LEU A 177 -2.82 -6.05 8.47
CA LEU A 177 -2.68 -7.09 9.47
C LEU A 177 -3.68 -8.22 9.22
N ALA A 178 -3.13 -9.39 8.90
CA ALA A 178 -3.88 -10.63 8.74
C ALA A 178 -3.91 -11.41 10.04
N ILE A 179 -5.10 -11.87 10.43
CA ILE A 179 -5.32 -12.68 11.63
C ILE A 179 -6.35 -13.76 11.33
N PRO A 180 -6.14 -15.01 11.77
CA PRO A 180 -7.11 -16.07 11.52
C PRO A 180 -8.38 -15.83 12.32
N GLY A 181 -9.54 -15.93 11.65
CA GLY A 181 -10.84 -15.80 12.29
C GLY A 181 -11.86 -14.95 11.53
N ILE A 182 -13.03 -14.79 12.08
CA ILE A 182 -14.08 -13.93 11.55
C ILE A 182 -13.91 -12.54 12.14
N ILE A 183 -13.73 -11.53 11.28
CA ILE A 183 -13.45 -10.16 11.71
C ILE A 183 -14.64 -9.25 11.39
N ASP A 184 -15.10 -8.51 12.39
CA ASP A 184 -15.92 -7.33 12.19
C ASP A 184 -14.99 -6.12 11.96
N GLN A 185 -14.89 -5.71 10.71
CA GLN A 185 -14.04 -4.59 10.27
C GLN A 185 -14.48 -3.25 10.86
N LYS A 186 -15.78 -3.07 11.06
CA LYS A 186 -16.35 -1.81 11.53
C LYS A 186 -16.08 -1.62 13.02
N GLU A 187 -16.35 -2.67 13.80
CA GLU A 187 -16.15 -2.66 15.25
C GLU A 187 -14.70 -2.97 15.64
N ARG A 188 -13.89 -3.49 14.69
CA ARG A 188 -12.49 -3.90 14.90
C ARG A 188 -12.38 -4.99 15.96
N ILE A 189 -13.15 -6.04 15.77
CA ILE A 189 -13.26 -7.17 16.69
C ILE A 189 -13.05 -8.46 15.89
N VAL A 190 -12.25 -9.38 16.43
CA VAL A 190 -12.28 -10.78 16.02
C VAL A 190 -13.46 -11.42 16.72
N LEU A 191 -14.53 -11.68 15.99
CA LEU A 191 -15.75 -12.30 16.54
C LEU A 191 -15.44 -13.70 17.04
N LYS A 192 -14.68 -14.48 16.25
CA LYS A 192 -14.27 -15.83 16.62
C LYS A 192 -13.03 -16.26 15.85
N SER A 193 -12.07 -16.83 16.56
CA SER A 193 -10.91 -17.50 15.99
C SER A 193 -10.65 -18.83 16.71
N HIS A 194 -10.87 -19.94 16.03
CA HIS A 194 -10.52 -21.26 16.54
C HIS A 194 -9.00 -21.45 16.63
N ALA A 195 -8.27 -20.92 15.66
CA ALA A 195 -6.81 -21.05 15.62
C ALA A 195 -6.11 -20.32 16.77
N LEU A 196 -6.67 -19.21 17.25
CA LEU A 196 -6.13 -18.41 18.35
C LEU A 196 -6.84 -18.65 19.68
N GLY A 197 -7.98 -19.38 19.69
CA GLY A 197 -8.76 -19.65 20.89
C GLY A 197 -9.43 -18.41 21.49
N ILE A 198 -9.87 -17.45 20.65
CA ILE A 198 -10.45 -16.19 21.10
C ILE A 198 -11.86 -15.99 20.53
N GLU A 199 -12.68 -15.29 21.30
CA GLU A 199 -13.99 -14.76 20.90
C GLU A 199 -14.14 -13.31 21.37
N ASN A 200 -14.78 -12.47 20.54
CA ASN A 200 -15.03 -11.05 20.81
C ASN A 200 -13.77 -10.27 21.23
N TYR A 201 -12.62 -10.60 20.62
CA TYR A 201 -11.33 -9.98 20.93
C TYR A 201 -11.19 -8.64 20.21
N SER A 202 -10.93 -7.57 20.98
CA SER A 202 -10.75 -6.23 20.43
C SER A 202 -9.35 -6.06 19.79
N LEU A 203 -9.34 -5.64 18.53
CA LEU A 203 -8.11 -5.30 17.79
C LEU A 203 -7.62 -3.85 18.06
N ARG A 204 -8.41 -3.06 18.79
CA ARG A 204 -8.10 -1.64 19.09
C ARG A 204 -6.82 -1.47 19.87
N PHE A 205 -6.52 -2.39 20.79
CA PHE A 205 -5.28 -2.35 21.57
C PHE A 205 -4.04 -2.55 20.70
N LEU A 206 -4.11 -3.43 19.72
CA LEU A 206 -3.02 -3.67 18.78
C LEU A 206 -2.82 -2.45 17.86
N GLU A 207 -3.90 -1.86 17.38
CA GLU A 207 -3.85 -0.64 16.60
C GLU A 207 -3.23 0.53 17.38
N GLN A 208 -3.63 0.71 18.65
CA GLN A 208 -3.07 1.74 19.52
C GLN A 208 -1.57 1.53 19.79
N ALA A 209 -1.16 0.29 20.02
CA ALA A 209 0.24 -0.05 20.27
C ALA A 209 1.14 0.18 19.06
N LEU A 210 0.63 -0.01 17.86
CA LEU A 210 1.38 0.17 16.61
C LEU A 210 1.57 1.64 16.23
N GLU A 211 0.69 2.54 16.66
CA GLU A 211 0.73 4.01 16.35
C GLU A 211 0.79 4.34 14.85
N ILE A 212 0.41 3.38 14.00
CA ILE A 212 0.41 3.45 12.53
C ILE A 212 -0.97 3.01 12.07
N PRO A 213 -1.55 3.59 11.01
CA PRO A 213 -2.83 3.14 10.48
C PRO A 213 -2.84 1.63 10.18
N VAL A 214 -3.76 0.87 10.79
CA VAL A 214 -3.86 -0.59 10.62
C VAL A 214 -5.15 -0.95 9.91
N TYR A 215 -5.05 -1.87 8.94
CA TYR A 215 -6.17 -2.48 8.23
C TYR A 215 -6.19 -3.97 8.54
N PHE A 216 -7.27 -4.43 9.15
CA PHE A 216 -7.40 -5.82 9.56
C PHE A 216 -8.10 -6.66 8.48
N GLU A 217 -7.65 -7.90 8.29
CA GLU A 217 -8.28 -8.84 7.38
C GLU A 217 -8.15 -10.27 7.93
N ASN A 218 -9.05 -11.14 7.49
CA ASN A 218 -8.94 -12.57 7.73
C ASN A 218 -7.76 -13.13 6.91
N ASP A 219 -7.01 -14.08 7.50
CA ASP A 219 -5.84 -14.69 6.87
C ASP A 219 -6.17 -15.45 5.58
N ALA A 220 -7.33 -16.12 5.53
CA ALA A 220 -7.79 -16.81 4.32
C ALA A 220 -8.19 -15.84 3.18
N ASN A 221 -8.66 -14.62 3.52
CA ASN A 221 -8.93 -13.57 2.54
C ASN A 221 -7.64 -12.87 2.10
N ALA A 222 -6.60 -12.91 2.95
CA ALA A 222 -5.30 -12.31 2.70
C ALA A 222 -4.34 -13.24 1.92
N ALA A 223 -4.67 -14.51 1.74
CA ALA A 223 -3.89 -15.51 1.00
C ALA A 223 -4.33 -15.59 -0.46
#